data_076be12a950425976eb1d0d97cfa26d9
#
_entry.id   076be12a950425976eb1d0d97cfa26d9
#
_cell.length_a   1.000
_cell.length_b   1.000
_cell.length_c   1.000
_cell.angle_alpha   90.00
_cell.angle_beta   90.00
_cell.angle_gamma   90.00
#
_symmetry.space_group_name_H-M   'P 1'
#
loop_
_entity.id
_entity.type
_entity.pdbx_description
1 polymer ?
#
loop_
_entity_poly.entity_id
_entity_poly.type
_entity_poly.pdbx_seq_one_letter_code
_entity_poly.pdbx_strand_id
1 'polypeptide(L)'
;MKPMKMVPVCVTLFLFPAVVSNGQNSTTERASLFKQGAIRALILTGQNNHDWRATTPLLRTLLLNTGRFEVRVNEEPTGMTSATLAPYDVVILNYNGPRLGRVAEEALENFVRSGKGLVGVHGANWAFSGLVVLAENSRPTDILESPWAEFKQMIGGVWSDKPPASGHAPRHKFQVKFVDQKDPITAGLASEFEADDELYHNIHMASNVHILATAYDDPRNTPESAAATVSETVRQSAASSPARGKMPRLDMNPTGKDEPVLWTVQYGKGRTFYTALGHDVKAMEMPGFATTFVRGVEWAGSGTVK
;
A
#
# COMPACT_ATOMS: atom_id res chain seq x y z
N MET A 1 50.44 -68.23 46.58
CA MET A 1 49.71 -67.55 45.51
C MET A 1 48.26 -67.92 45.64
N LYS A 2 47.40 -66.98 46.04
CA LYS A 2 45.96 -67.21 46.17
C LYS A 2 45.28 -66.68 44.88
N PRO A 3 44.27 -67.36 44.32
CA PRO A 3 43.59 -66.90 43.14
C PRO A 3 42.60 -65.73 43.45
N MET A 4 42.65 -64.71 42.67
CA MET A 4 41.78 -63.51 42.69
C MET A 4 40.43 -63.85 42.12
N LYS A 5 39.37 -63.65 42.88
CA LYS A 5 38.01 -63.88 42.42
C LYS A 5 37.53 -62.67 41.61
N MET A 6 37.18 -62.89 40.32
CA MET A 6 36.51 -61.90 39.44
C MET A 6 35.03 -61.75 39.88
N VAL A 7 34.60 -60.53 40.15
CA VAL A 7 33.19 -60.16 40.34
C VAL A 7 32.61 -59.69 39.01
N PRO A 8 31.47 -60.25 38.56
CA PRO A 8 30.84 -59.76 37.36
C PRO A 8 30.17 -58.41 37.56
N VAL A 9 30.51 -57.46 36.74
CA VAL A 9 29.82 -56.14 36.67
C VAL A 9 28.58 -56.31 35.80
N CYS A 10 27.39 -56.18 36.44
CA CYS A 10 26.11 -56.19 35.75
C CYS A 10 25.87 -54.77 35.18
N VAL A 11 25.97 -54.60 33.86
CA VAL A 11 25.64 -53.36 33.17
C VAL A 11 24.14 -53.35 32.90
N THR A 12 23.40 -52.58 33.67
CA THR A 12 21.96 -52.36 33.45
C THR A 12 21.79 -51.28 32.38
N LEU A 13 21.33 -51.71 31.18
CA LEU A 13 21.02 -50.80 30.07
C LEU A 13 19.67 -50.11 30.39
N PHE A 14 19.69 -48.82 30.75
CA PHE A 14 18.49 -48.01 30.80
C PHE A 14 18.07 -47.58 29.39
N LEU A 15 17.02 -48.16 28.85
CA LEU A 15 16.33 -47.70 27.67
C LEU A 15 15.48 -46.49 28.03
N PHE A 16 15.93 -45.30 27.68
CA PHE A 16 15.08 -44.11 27.72
C PHE A 16 14.13 -44.16 26.52
N PRO A 17 12.81 -43.98 26.71
CA PRO A 17 11.90 -43.83 25.59
C PRO A 17 12.22 -42.52 24.88
N ALA A 18 12.46 -42.58 23.58
CA ALA A 18 12.57 -41.39 22.72
C ALA A 18 11.21 -40.68 22.72
N VAL A 19 11.15 -39.52 23.36
CA VAL A 19 10.01 -38.62 23.21
C VAL A 19 10.07 -38.05 21.77
N VAL A 20 9.27 -38.62 20.88
CA VAL A 20 9.03 -38.01 19.58
C VAL A 20 8.18 -36.78 19.85
N SER A 21 8.82 -35.63 19.91
CA SER A 21 8.15 -34.33 19.90
C SER A 21 7.53 -34.11 18.53
N ASN A 22 6.23 -34.31 18.45
CA ASN A 22 5.46 -33.93 17.25
C ASN A 22 5.58 -32.42 17.02
N GLY A 23 6.39 -32.02 16.03
CA GLY A 23 6.58 -30.64 15.59
C GLY A 23 5.38 -30.03 14.87
N GLN A 24 4.15 -30.25 15.34
CA GLN A 24 2.93 -29.71 14.72
C GLN A 24 2.36 -28.43 15.38
N ASN A 25 3.02 -27.90 16.43
CA ASN A 25 2.42 -26.79 17.20
C ASN A 25 2.75 -25.37 16.71
N SER A 26 3.66 -25.16 15.73
CA SER A 26 4.08 -23.78 15.41
C SER A 26 3.10 -22.99 14.53
N THR A 27 2.28 -23.67 13.72
CA THR A 27 1.29 -23.02 12.86
C THR A 27 -0.01 -22.69 13.58
N THR A 28 -0.40 -23.52 14.56
CA THR A 28 -1.64 -23.34 15.31
C THR A 28 -1.52 -22.21 16.35
N GLU A 29 -0.36 -22.04 17.00
CA GLU A 29 -0.15 -20.94 17.94
C GLU A 29 -0.11 -19.57 17.26
N ARG A 30 0.48 -19.45 16.06
CA ARG A 30 0.48 -18.17 15.32
C ARG A 30 -0.91 -17.77 14.83
N ALA A 31 -1.78 -18.71 14.53
CA ALA A 31 -3.18 -18.44 14.17
C ALA A 31 -3.99 -17.89 15.37
N SER A 32 -3.59 -18.18 16.60
CA SER A 32 -4.25 -17.67 17.81
C SER A 32 -3.97 -16.19 18.13
N LEU A 33 -2.98 -15.57 17.46
CA LEU A 33 -2.65 -14.15 17.64
C LEU A 33 -3.66 -13.19 16.99
N PHE A 34 -4.55 -13.70 16.16
CA PHE A 34 -5.56 -12.91 15.49
C PHE A 34 -6.96 -13.36 15.90
N LYS A 35 -7.89 -12.39 15.94
CA LYS A 35 -9.31 -12.66 16.18
C LYS A 35 -9.84 -13.60 15.09
N GLN A 36 -10.53 -14.64 15.50
CA GLN A 36 -11.14 -15.61 14.57
C GLN A 36 -12.13 -14.91 13.64
N GLY A 37 -12.02 -15.20 12.35
CA GLY A 37 -12.89 -14.63 11.31
C GLY A 37 -12.56 -13.20 10.89
N ALA A 38 -11.57 -12.55 11.50
CA ALA A 38 -11.12 -11.23 11.06
C ALA A 38 -10.22 -11.33 9.81
N ILE A 39 -10.32 -10.32 8.94
CA ILE A 39 -9.39 -10.12 7.83
C ILE A 39 -8.08 -9.56 8.42
N ARG A 40 -6.98 -10.24 8.17
CA ARG A 40 -5.67 -9.88 8.71
C ARG A 40 -4.93 -9.00 7.73
N ALA A 41 -4.84 -7.72 8.05
CA ALA A 41 -4.22 -6.69 7.21
C ALA A 41 -2.84 -6.29 7.76
N LEU A 42 -1.87 -6.11 6.87
CA LEU A 42 -0.56 -5.56 7.16
C LEU A 42 -0.37 -4.26 6.39
N ILE A 43 -0.19 -3.14 7.07
CA ILE A 43 0.18 -1.86 6.46
C ILE A 43 1.70 -1.79 6.38
N LEU A 44 2.24 -1.64 5.18
CA LEU A 44 3.65 -1.32 4.93
C LEU A 44 3.79 0.19 4.82
N THR A 45 4.71 0.74 5.60
CA THR A 45 4.95 2.18 5.71
C THR A 45 6.40 2.46 6.12
N GLY A 46 6.70 3.61 6.72
CA GLY A 46 8.04 3.94 7.23
C GLY A 46 8.82 4.88 6.32
N GLN A 47 8.55 4.84 5.01
CA GLN A 47 9.12 5.79 4.04
C GLN A 47 8.06 6.21 3.03
N ASN A 48 7.77 7.50 3.01
CA ASN A 48 6.82 8.13 2.10
C ASN A 48 7.15 9.63 2.03
N ASN A 49 6.99 10.26 0.86
CA ASN A 49 7.13 11.70 0.71
C ASN A 49 5.91 12.47 1.25
N HIS A 50 4.84 11.77 1.62
CA HIS A 50 3.67 12.29 2.33
C HIS A 50 3.79 12.03 3.85
N ASP A 51 2.96 12.66 4.65
CA ASP A 51 2.94 12.45 6.12
C ASP A 51 2.37 11.08 6.49
N TRP A 52 3.18 10.03 6.28
CA TRP A 52 2.80 8.66 6.62
C TRP A 52 2.61 8.44 8.13
N ARG A 53 3.25 9.28 8.96
CA ARG A 53 3.10 9.19 10.43
C ARG A 53 1.71 9.61 10.88
N ALA A 54 1.06 10.52 10.17
CA ALA A 54 -0.33 10.91 10.40
C ALA A 54 -1.31 9.99 9.65
N THR A 55 -1.03 9.64 8.40
CA THR A 55 -1.97 8.86 7.56
C THR A 55 -2.02 7.38 7.94
N THR A 56 -0.93 6.75 8.34
CA THR A 56 -0.93 5.33 8.73
C THR A 56 -1.85 5.02 9.93
N PRO A 57 -1.83 5.79 11.04
CA PRO A 57 -2.79 5.60 12.13
C PRO A 57 -4.25 5.75 11.70
N LEU A 58 -4.54 6.70 10.79
CA LEU A 58 -5.89 6.89 10.28
C LEU A 58 -6.36 5.70 9.44
N LEU A 59 -5.55 5.23 8.47
CA LEU A 59 -5.86 4.04 7.68
C LEU A 59 -6.14 2.82 8.57
N ARG A 60 -5.31 2.63 9.59
CA ARG A 60 -5.51 1.57 10.60
C ARG A 60 -6.83 1.74 11.34
N THR A 61 -7.16 2.96 11.77
CA THR A 61 -8.39 3.28 12.50
C THR A 61 -9.64 3.04 11.66
N LEU A 62 -9.64 3.46 10.39
CA LEU A 62 -10.74 3.23 9.46
C LEU A 62 -11.10 1.73 9.35
N LEU A 63 -10.08 0.87 9.28
CA LEU A 63 -10.29 -0.58 9.21
C LEU A 63 -10.78 -1.16 10.55
N LEU A 64 -10.14 -0.79 11.66
CA LEU A 64 -10.47 -1.30 13.00
C LEU A 64 -11.89 -0.93 13.43
N ASN A 65 -12.37 0.27 13.08
CA ASN A 65 -13.72 0.75 13.41
C ASN A 65 -14.82 -0.11 12.80
N THR A 66 -14.53 -0.86 11.75
CA THR A 66 -15.50 -1.80 11.17
C THR A 66 -15.71 -3.07 12.01
N GLY A 67 -14.80 -3.39 12.92
CA GLY A 67 -14.78 -4.65 13.67
C GLY A 67 -14.44 -5.90 12.86
N ARG A 68 -14.18 -5.76 11.55
CA ARG A 68 -13.92 -6.88 10.63
C ARG A 68 -12.45 -7.18 10.41
N PHE A 69 -11.55 -6.28 10.82
CA PHE A 69 -10.12 -6.38 10.55
C PHE A 69 -9.29 -6.51 11.82
N GLU A 70 -8.18 -7.22 11.69
CA GLU A 70 -7.00 -7.15 12.57
C GLU A 70 -5.87 -6.51 11.77
N VAL A 71 -5.31 -5.40 12.27
CA VAL A 71 -4.36 -4.58 11.52
C VAL A 71 -3.03 -4.48 12.24
N ARG A 72 -1.97 -4.88 11.56
CA ARG A 72 -0.57 -4.65 11.98
C ARG A 72 0.09 -3.62 11.06
N VAL A 73 1.13 -2.99 11.55
CA VAL A 73 1.93 -1.99 10.82
C VAL A 73 3.38 -2.47 10.80
N ASN A 74 4.04 -2.35 9.65
CA ASN A 74 5.45 -2.61 9.47
C ASN A 74 6.10 -1.37 8.84
N GLU A 75 6.98 -0.71 9.61
CA GLU A 75 7.73 0.48 9.20
C GLU A 75 9.11 0.14 8.58
N GLU A 76 9.51 -1.15 8.62
CA GLU A 76 10.77 -1.66 8.07
C GLU A 76 10.53 -2.83 7.10
N PRO A 77 9.91 -2.56 5.93
CA PRO A 77 9.45 -3.63 5.03
C PRO A 77 10.58 -4.41 4.35
N THR A 78 11.83 -3.93 4.38
CA THR A 78 12.99 -4.62 3.78
C THR A 78 13.29 -5.98 4.42
N GLY A 79 12.87 -6.19 5.67
CA GLY A 79 13.02 -7.46 6.38
C GLY A 79 11.93 -8.51 6.11
N MET A 80 10.99 -8.23 5.19
CA MET A 80 9.90 -9.17 4.91
C MET A 80 10.38 -10.44 4.22
N THR A 81 9.71 -11.53 4.54
CA THR A 81 9.88 -12.85 3.93
C THR A 81 8.51 -13.49 3.71
N SER A 82 8.44 -14.57 2.95
CA SER A 82 7.20 -15.34 2.79
C SER A 82 6.63 -15.82 4.13
N ALA A 83 7.49 -16.17 5.09
CA ALA A 83 7.07 -16.59 6.43
C ALA A 83 6.43 -15.45 7.23
N THR A 84 6.97 -14.22 7.14
CA THR A 84 6.42 -13.04 7.83
C THR A 84 5.11 -12.57 7.19
N LEU A 85 4.90 -12.78 5.89
CA LEU A 85 3.67 -12.45 5.19
C LEU A 85 2.57 -13.52 5.34
N ALA A 86 2.93 -14.78 5.54
CA ALA A 86 1.99 -15.90 5.58
C ALA A 86 0.75 -15.71 6.49
N PRO A 87 0.83 -15.06 7.67
CA PRO A 87 -0.33 -14.86 8.53
C PRO A 87 -1.40 -13.91 7.98
N TYR A 88 -1.07 -13.07 6.99
CA TYR A 88 -1.94 -12.01 6.52
C TYR A 88 -2.81 -12.43 5.32
N ASP A 89 -3.90 -11.70 5.12
CA ASP A 89 -4.82 -11.88 4.00
C ASP A 89 -4.68 -10.75 2.98
N VAL A 90 -4.23 -9.57 3.42
CA VAL A 90 -4.02 -8.39 2.58
C VAL A 90 -2.84 -7.56 3.08
N VAL A 91 -2.04 -7.06 2.13
CA VAL A 91 -0.98 -6.06 2.35
C VAL A 91 -1.47 -4.72 1.82
N ILE A 92 -1.26 -3.64 2.59
CA ILE A 92 -1.63 -2.28 2.22
C ILE A 92 -0.35 -1.46 2.13
N LEU A 93 -0.11 -0.82 0.98
CA LEU A 93 1.04 0.05 0.76
C LEU A 93 0.65 1.51 1.06
N ASN A 94 1.12 2.03 2.18
CA ASN A 94 1.25 3.46 2.47
C ASN A 94 2.74 3.83 2.45
N TYR A 95 3.40 3.45 1.37
CA TYR A 95 4.84 3.45 1.19
C TYR A 95 5.20 3.85 -0.24
N ASN A 96 6.13 4.76 -0.42
CA ASN A 96 6.73 5.09 -1.72
C ASN A 96 8.26 5.26 -1.64
N GLY A 97 8.88 4.60 -0.69
CA GLY A 97 10.32 4.56 -0.51
C GLY A 97 11.06 3.67 -1.52
N PRO A 98 12.35 3.39 -1.26
CA PRO A 98 13.20 2.61 -2.15
C PRO A 98 12.76 1.14 -2.26
N ARG A 99 13.47 0.42 -3.15
CA ARG A 99 13.32 -1.03 -3.32
C ARG A 99 13.52 -1.78 -2.00
N LEU A 100 12.72 -2.83 -1.81
CA LEU A 100 12.74 -3.64 -0.59
C LEU A 100 13.88 -4.68 -0.59
N GLY A 101 14.45 -4.92 -1.76
CA GLY A 101 15.41 -6.00 -1.98
C GLY A 101 14.73 -7.33 -2.40
N ARG A 102 15.48 -8.14 -3.14
CA ARG A 102 14.97 -9.32 -3.84
C ARG A 102 14.11 -10.26 -2.98
N VAL A 103 14.54 -10.55 -1.74
CA VAL A 103 13.83 -11.49 -0.85
C VAL A 103 12.44 -10.96 -0.48
N ALA A 104 12.33 -9.68 -0.12
CA ALA A 104 11.05 -9.06 0.27
C ALA A 104 10.12 -8.86 -0.94
N GLU A 105 10.70 -8.52 -2.09
CA GLU A 105 9.97 -8.35 -3.35
C GLU A 105 9.39 -9.67 -3.86
N GLU A 106 10.21 -10.74 -3.94
CA GLU A 106 9.76 -12.08 -4.29
C GLU A 106 8.70 -12.60 -3.30
N ALA A 107 8.84 -12.28 -2.01
CA ALA A 107 7.85 -12.65 -1.00
C ALA A 107 6.51 -11.97 -1.25
N LEU A 108 6.50 -10.66 -1.59
CA LEU A 108 5.30 -9.92 -1.90
C LEU A 108 4.64 -10.39 -3.21
N GLU A 109 5.43 -10.63 -4.26
CA GLU A 109 4.93 -11.19 -5.51
C GLU A 109 4.23 -12.55 -5.30
N ASN A 110 4.89 -13.46 -4.58
CA ASN A 110 4.35 -14.78 -4.29
C ASN A 110 3.11 -14.70 -3.38
N PHE A 111 3.09 -13.77 -2.44
CA PHE A 111 1.95 -13.52 -1.58
C PHE A 111 0.71 -13.15 -2.43
N VAL A 112 0.82 -12.15 -3.29
CA VAL A 112 -0.30 -11.74 -4.14
C VAL A 112 -0.63 -12.84 -5.16
N ARG A 113 0.36 -13.37 -5.87
CA ARG A 113 0.15 -14.41 -6.90
C ARG A 113 -0.55 -15.65 -6.36
N SER A 114 -0.37 -15.99 -5.08
CA SER A 114 -0.99 -17.16 -4.43
C SER A 114 -2.48 -16.97 -4.10
N GLY A 115 -3.03 -15.76 -4.21
CA GLY A 115 -4.45 -15.49 -3.94
C GLY A 115 -4.73 -14.48 -2.84
N LYS A 116 -3.69 -13.87 -2.27
CA LYS A 116 -3.80 -12.84 -1.24
C LYS A 116 -4.02 -11.44 -1.84
N GLY A 117 -4.40 -10.48 -0.99
CA GLY A 117 -4.73 -9.13 -1.39
C GLY A 117 -3.56 -8.16 -1.35
N LEU A 118 -3.58 -7.20 -2.28
CA LEU A 118 -2.72 -6.01 -2.24
C LEU A 118 -3.60 -4.77 -2.33
N VAL A 119 -3.26 -3.73 -1.58
CA VAL A 119 -3.91 -2.41 -1.70
C VAL A 119 -2.85 -1.34 -1.80
N GLY A 120 -2.97 -0.44 -2.77
CA GLY A 120 -2.11 0.74 -2.89
C GLY A 120 -2.90 2.01 -2.58
N VAL A 121 -2.26 2.95 -1.86
CA VAL A 121 -2.86 4.22 -1.49
C VAL A 121 -1.99 5.35 -2.03
N HIS A 122 -2.59 6.24 -2.80
CA HIS A 122 -2.03 7.52 -3.29
C HIS A 122 -0.61 7.34 -3.85
N GLY A 123 0.42 7.94 -3.24
CA GLY A 123 1.81 7.85 -3.69
C GLY A 123 2.40 6.44 -3.77
N ALA A 124 1.67 5.39 -3.38
CA ALA A 124 2.16 4.01 -3.46
C ALA A 124 2.49 3.56 -4.90
N ASN A 125 1.87 4.16 -5.93
CA ASN A 125 2.19 3.87 -7.33
C ASN A 125 3.54 4.43 -7.78
N TRP A 126 4.16 5.24 -6.94
CA TRP A 126 5.50 5.79 -7.12
C TRP A 126 6.56 5.07 -6.29
N ALA A 127 6.16 4.05 -5.53
CA ALA A 127 7.08 3.23 -4.74
C ALA A 127 8.12 2.53 -5.62
N PHE A 128 9.26 2.25 -5.02
CA PHE A 128 10.32 1.44 -5.63
C PHE A 128 10.95 2.06 -6.88
N SER A 129 10.81 3.37 -7.07
CA SER A 129 11.34 4.11 -8.23
C SER A 129 12.82 4.50 -8.10
N GLY A 130 13.49 4.04 -7.06
CA GLY A 130 14.85 4.50 -6.73
C GLY A 130 14.87 5.77 -5.89
N LEU A 131 13.71 6.30 -5.55
CA LEU A 131 13.55 7.41 -4.64
C LEU A 131 14.08 7.04 -3.27
N VAL A 132 15.06 7.76 -2.77
CA VAL A 132 15.51 7.65 -1.39
C VAL A 132 14.92 8.81 -0.60
N VAL A 133 13.87 8.56 0.16
CA VAL A 133 13.35 9.53 1.13
C VAL A 133 14.21 9.44 2.39
N LEU A 134 15.25 10.27 2.46
CA LEU A 134 16.25 10.21 3.55
C LEU A 134 15.80 10.93 4.82
N ALA A 135 14.84 11.84 4.75
CA ALA A 135 14.31 12.59 5.88
C ALA A 135 12.95 13.21 5.52
N GLU A 136 12.18 13.63 6.54
CA GLU A 136 10.83 14.23 6.40
C GLU A 136 10.71 15.41 5.42
N ASN A 137 11.82 16.05 5.07
CA ASN A 137 11.88 17.17 4.13
C ASN A 137 12.87 16.93 2.99
N SER A 138 13.37 15.70 2.82
CA SER A 138 14.23 15.38 1.68
C SER A 138 13.36 15.22 0.43
N ARG A 139 13.83 15.82 -0.66
CA ARG A 139 13.16 15.72 -1.95
C ARG A 139 13.83 14.66 -2.79
N PRO A 140 13.03 13.88 -3.54
CA PRO A 140 13.60 12.99 -4.53
C PRO A 140 14.46 13.77 -5.52
N THR A 141 15.66 13.28 -5.79
CA THR A 141 16.53 13.85 -6.81
C THR A 141 16.12 13.45 -8.22
N ASP A 142 15.52 12.26 -8.34
CA ASP A 142 15.09 11.72 -9.64
C ASP A 142 13.74 11.03 -9.48
N ILE A 143 12.79 11.40 -10.34
CA ILE A 143 11.48 10.76 -10.47
C ILE A 143 11.60 9.77 -11.62
N LEU A 144 11.77 8.51 -11.30
CA LEU A 144 11.87 7.45 -12.30
C LEU A 144 10.73 6.46 -12.14
N GLU A 145 10.27 5.92 -13.26
CA GLU A 145 9.38 4.76 -13.22
C GLU A 145 10.06 3.61 -12.46
N SER A 146 9.32 2.90 -11.62
CA SER A 146 9.87 1.78 -10.87
C SER A 146 10.55 0.77 -11.79
N PRO A 147 11.80 0.40 -11.54
CA PRO A 147 12.50 -0.65 -12.30
C PRO A 147 11.98 -2.06 -11.99
N TRP A 148 11.07 -2.20 -11.03
CA TRP A 148 10.45 -3.48 -10.68
C TRP A 148 9.22 -3.72 -11.58
N ALA A 149 9.44 -4.38 -12.72
CA ALA A 149 8.42 -4.61 -13.73
C ALA A 149 7.17 -5.34 -13.19
N GLU A 150 7.35 -6.34 -12.32
CA GLU A 150 6.25 -7.07 -11.69
C GLU A 150 5.40 -6.17 -10.80
N PHE A 151 5.99 -5.13 -10.18
CA PHE A 151 5.22 -4.18 -9.37
C PHE A 151 4.15 -3.46 -10.18
N LYS A 152 4.47 -3.02 -11.41
CA LYS A 152 3.48 -2.40 -12.31
C LYS A 152 2.32 -3.35 -12.61
N GLN A 153 2.62 -4.63 -12.85
CA GLN A 153 1.60 -5.63 -13.12
C GLN A 153 0.74 -5.94 -11.88
N MET A 154 1.35 -5.89 -10.69
CA MET A 154 0.62 -6.09 -9.43
C MET A 154 -0.26 -4.90 -9.04
N ILE A 155 0.28 -3.65 -9.18
CA ILE A 155 -0.42 -2.45 -8.69
C ILE A 155 -1.36 -1.84 -9.74
N GLY A 156 -1.16 -2.16 -11.02
CA GLY A 156 -2.01 -1.77 -12.14
C GLY A 156 -1.65 -0.45 -12.81
N GLY A 157 -0.89 0.41 -12.17
CA GLY A 157 -0.44 1.67 -12.73
C GLY A 157 0.69 2.25 -11.91
N VAL A 158 1.69 2.82 -12.57
CA VAL A 158 2.84 3.43 -11.92
C VAL A 158 3.05 4.85 -12.40
N TRP A 159 3.60 5.66 -11.52
CA TRP A 159 4.11 6.97 -11.86
C TRP A 159 5.29 6.83 -12.82
N SER A 160 5.37 7.68 -13.85
CA SER A 160 6.43 7.64 -14.84
C SER A 160 6.85 9.05 -15.25
N ASP A 161 8.15 9.24 -15.46
CA ASP A 161 8.75 10.43 -16.06
C ASP A 161 8.75 10.40 -17.59
N LYS A 162 8.39 9.26 -18.19
CA LYS A 162 8.30 9.11 -19.64
C LYS A 162 7.05 9.80 -20.19
N PRO A 163 7.13 10.41 -21.40
CA PRO A 163 5.97 11.06 -22.02
C PRO A 163 4.80 10.09 -22.33
N PRO A 164 3.54 10.49 -22.02
CA PRO A 164 3.17 11.64 -21.25
C PRO A 164 3.55 11.44 -19.79
N ALA A 165 4.33 12.38 -19.22
CA ALA A 165 4.78 12.25 -17.84
C ALA A 165 3.60 12.31 -16.86
N SER A 166 3.69 11.49 -15.80
CA SER A 166 2.72 11.54 -14.72
C SER A 166 2.83 12.84 -13.93
N GLY A 167 1.70 13.32 -13.44
CA GLY A 167 1.62 14.56 -12.71
C GLY A 167 0.31 14.68 -11.93
N HIS A 168 0.05 15.87 -11.42
CA HIS A 168 -1.21 16.25 -10.80
C HIS A 168 -1.38 17.76 -10.82
N ALA A 169 -2.63 18.23 -10.94
CA ALA A 169 -2.97 19.61 -10.67
C ALA A 169 -2.77 19.94 -9.18
N PRO A 170 -2.66 21.24 -8.80
CA PRO A 170 -2.72 21.63 -7.39
C PRO A 170 -3.95 21.04 -6.73
N ARG A 171 -3.83 20.67 -5.42
CA ARG A 171 -4.95 20.15 -4.64
C ARG A 171 -6.20 21.00 -4.82
N HIS A 172 -7.31 20.37 -5.08
CA HIS A 172 -8.62 21.00 -5.27
C HIS A 172 -9.75 20.01 -5.01
N LYS A 173 -10.99 20.52 -5.03
CA LYS A 173 -12.18 19.67 -4.98
C LYS A 173 -12.58 19.22 -6.38
N PHE A 174 -12.88 17.93 -6.53
CA PHE A 174 -13.36 17.35 -7.79
C PHE A 174 -14.36 16.22 -7.53
N GLN A 175 -15.14 15.88 -8.56
CA GLN A 175 -16.10 14.78 -8.50
C GLN A 175 -15.44 13.49 -9.02
N VAL A 176 -15.48 12.45 -8.20
CA VAL A 176 -15.09 11.10 -8.55
C VAL A 176 -16.34 10.34 -8.98
N LYS A 177 -16.38 9.87 -10.24
CA LYS A 177 -17.50 9.17 -10.84
C LYS A 177 -17.22 7.69 -10.97
N PHE A 178 -18.10 6.84 -10.47
CA PHE A 178 -18.01 5.41 -10.69
C PHE A 178 -18.37 5.05 -12.12
N VAL A 179 -17.47 4.36 -12.81
CA VAL A 179 -17.69 3.85 -14.18
C VAL A 179 -18.19 2.40 -14.18
N ASP A 180 -17.96 1.66 -13.08
CA ASP A 180 -18.57 0.37 -12.84
C ASP A 180 -19.21 0.34 -11.45
N GLN A 181 -20.56 0.36 -11.42
CA GLN A 181 -21.36 0.26 -10.20
C GLN A 181 -21.81 -1.18 -9.89
N LYS A 182 -21.36 -2.17 -10.67
CA LYS A 182 -21.64 -3.59 -10.43
C LYS A 182 -20.53 -4.29 -9.67
N ASP A 183 -19.32 -3.69 -9.66
CA ASP A 183 -18.20 -4.21 -8.88
C ASP A 183 -18.54 -4.22 -7.38
N PRO A 184 -18.19 -5.26 -6.61
CA PRO A 184 -18.47 -5.33 -5.18
C PRO A 184 -18.03 -4.10 -4.38
N ILE A 185 -16.95 -3.43 -4.80
CA ILE A 185 -16.40 -2.25 -4.11
C ILE A 185 -17.33 -1.04 -4.26
N THR A 186 -17.96 -0.88 -5.42
CA THR A 186 -18.76 0.31 -5.78
C THR A 186 -20.26 0.06 -5.72
N ALA A 187 -20.70 -1.20 -5.71
CA ALA A 187 -22.11 -1.57 -5.73
C ALA A 187 -22.88 -0.96 -4.55
N GLY A 188 -24.03 -0.36 -4.85
CA GLY A 188 -24.91 0.25 -3.87
C GLY A 188 -24.46 1.61 -3.33
N LEU A 189 -23.33 2.15 -3.83
CA LEU A 189 -22.91 3.53 -3.54
C LEU A 189 -23.61 4.51 -4.49
N ALA A 190 -23.64 5.81 -4.12
CA ALA A 190 -24.03 6.87 -5.04
C ALA A 190 -23.11 6.86 -6.28
N SER A 191 -23.61 7.34 -7.43
CA SER A 191 -22.84 7.28 -8.69
C SER A 191 -21.56 8.09 -8.69
N GLU A 192 -21.42 9.03 -7.76
CA GLU A 192 -20.27 9.91 -7.62
C GLU A 192 -20.12 10.41 -6.18
N PHE A 193 -18.93 10.91 -5.85
CA PHE A 193 -18.64 11.59 -4.59
C PHE A 193 -17.61 12.70 -4.77
N GLU A 194 -17.63 13.72 -3.89
CA GLU A 194 -16.63 14.78 -3.86
C GLU A 194 -15.35 14.29 -3.17
N ALA A 195 -14.19 14.57 -3.76
CA ALA A 195 -12.88 14.47 -3.15
C ALA A 195 -12.25 15.88 -3.04
N ASP A 196 -11.41 16.11 -2.00
CA ASP A 196 -10.53 17.27 -1.86
C ASP A 196 -9.11 16.74 -1.77
N ASP A 197 -8.42 16.62 -2.91
CA ASP A 197 -7.17 15.85 -3.03
C ASP A 197 -6.31 16.35 -4.20
N GLU A 198 -5.18 15.70 -4.45
CA GLU A 198 -4.41 15.80 -5.68
C GLU A 198 -4.95 14.81 -6.70
N LEU A 199 -5.49 15.32 -7.83
CA LEU A 199 -5.92 14.44 -8.91
C LEU A 199 -4.70 14.05 -9.76
N TYR A 200 -4.27 12.80 -9.65
CA TYR A 200 -3.20 12.24 -10.47
C TYR A 200 -3.63 12.05 -11.91
N HIS A 201 -2.74 12.38 -12.85
CA HIS A 201 -2.96 12.21 -14.27
C HIS A 201 -1.78 11.53 -14.98
N ASN A 202 -2.05 11.03 -16.20
CA ASN A 202 -1.06 10.34 -17.02
C ASN A 202 -0.35 9.19 -16.27
N ILE A 203 -1.05 8.47 -15.41
CA ILE A 203 -0.49 7.27 -14.77
C ILE A 203 -0.29 6.20 -15.85
N HIS A 204 0.91 5.60 -15.89
CA HIS A 204 1.24 4.55 -16.84
C HIS A 204 0.59 3.22 -16.43
N MET A 205 -0.60 2.98 -16.96
CA MET A 205 -1.42 1.82 -16.61
C MET A 205 -0.84 0.52 -17.20
N ALA A 206 -1.03 -0.59 -16.48
CA ALA A 206 -0.82 -1.94 -17.00
C ALA A 206 -2.05 -2.38 -17.82
N SER A 207 -1.90 -3.42 -18.64
CA SER A 207 -2.98 -3.88 -19.52
C SER A 207 -4.08 -4.69 -18.82
N ASN A 208 -3.85 -5.13 -17.59
CA ASN A 208 -4.73 -5.99 -16.79
C ASN A 208 -5.59 -5.23 -15.77
N VAL A 209 -5.78 -3.93 -15.97
CA VAL A 209 -6.47 -3.04 -15.05
C VAL A 209 -7.97 -2.97 -15.36
N HIS A 210 -8.79 -3.04 -14.34
CA HIS A 210 -10.21 -2.74 -14.38
C HIS A 210 -10.49 -1.43 -13.63
N ILE A 211 -10.87 -0.38 -14.35
CA ILE A 211 -11.16 0.94 -13.79
C ILE A 211 -12.54 0.93 -13.13
N LEU A 212 -12.59 1.36 -11.87
CA LEU A 212 -13.83 1.49 -11.09
C LEU A 212 -14.36 2.91 -11.05
N ALA A 213 -13.46 3.90 -11.04
CA ALA A 213 -13.84 5.31 -10.98
C ALA A 213 -12.82 6.20 -11.69
N THR A 214 -13.31 7.31 -12.23
CA THR A 214 -12.52 8.37 -12.86
C THR A 214 -12.89 9.73 -12.28
N ALA A 215 -12.02 10.73 -12.50
CA ALA A 215 -12.34 12.13 -12.27
C ALA A 215 -11.84 12.97 -13.44
N TYR A 216 -12.59 14.01 -13.78
CA TYR A 216 -12.20 14.93 -14.87
C TYR A 216 -11.12 15.90 -14.38
N ASP A 217 -9.98 15.88 -15.03
CA ASP A 217 -8.85 16.76 -14.75
C ASP A 217 -9.04 18.09 -15.49
N ASP A 218 -9.70 19.03 -14.82
CA ASP A 218 -10.22 20.27 -15.40
C ASP A 218 -9.08 21.24 -15.76
N PRO A 219 -8.95 21.66 -17.04
CA PRO A 219 -7.93 22.61 -17.50
C PRO A 219 -7.90 23.95 -16.75
N ARG A 220 -8.93 24.27 -15.97
CA ARG A 220 -8.99 25.49 -15.16
C ARG A 220 -8.19 25.40 -13.86
N ASN A 221 -7.84 24.20 -13.40
CA ASN A 221 -7.11 23.96 -12.16
C ASN A 221 -5.58 24.07 -12.36
N THR A 222 -5.12 25.20 -12.89
CA THR A 222 -3.69 25.44 -13.11
C THR A 222 -2.98 25.93 -11.83
N PRO A 223 -1.63 25.83 -11.77
CA PRO A 223 -0.87 26.45 -10.67
C PRO A 223 -1.14 27.95 -10.49
N GLU A 224 -1.36 28.67 -11.59
CA GLU A 224 -1.69 30.09 -11.58
C GLU A 224 -3.06 30.34 -10.96
N SER A 225 -4.07 29.53 -11.29
CA SER A 225 -5.42 29.66 -10.71
C SER A 225 -5.41 29.33 -9.21
N ALA A 226 -4.67 28.31 -8.79
CA ALA A 226 -4.47 27.98 -7.38
C ALA A 226 -3.74 29.09 -6.63
N ALA A 227 -2.70 29.69 -7.22
CA ALA A 227 -1.97 30.82 -6.64
C ALA A 227 -2.85 32.05 -6.47
N ALA A 228 -3.82 32.28 -7.33
CA ALA A 228 -4.76 33.40 -7.23
C ALA A 228 -5.71 33.29 -6.02
N THR A 229 -5.96 32.07 -5.50
CA THR A 229 -6.83 31.83 -4.33
C THR A 229 -6.09 31.87 -3.00
N VAL A 230 -4.75 31.87 -3.01
CA VAL A 230 -3.92 31.92 -1.78
C VAL A 230 -3.81 33.36 -1.29
N SER A 231 -4.09 33.58 0.02
CA SER A 231 -4.01 34.91 0.61
C SER A 231 -2.58 35.48 0.57
N GLU A 232 -2.46 36.82 0.52
CA GLU A 232 -1.17 37.55 0.48
C GLU A 232 -0.24 37.15 1.65
N THR A 233 -0.80 36.86 2.82
CA THR A 233 -0.04 36.42 4.00
C THR A 233 0.71 35.11 3.77
N VAL A 234 0.10 34.15 3.06
CA VAL A 234 0.73 32.84 2.73
C VAL A 234 1.79 33.02 1.66
N ARG A 235 1.61 33.93 0.69
CA ARG A 235 2.62 34.26 -0.33
C ARG A 235 3.90 34.81 0.29
N GLN A 236 3.78 35.69 1.29
CA GLN A 236 4.95 36.27 1.96
C GLN A 236 5.73 35.23 2.78
N SER A 237 5.07 34.27 3.42
CA SER A 237 5.76 33.19 4.15
C SER A 237 6.49 32.20 3.21
N ALA A 238 5.98 31.98 2.01
CA ALA A 238 6.62 31.14 1.01
C ALA A 238 7.86 31.81 0.36
N ALA A 239 7.87 33.14 0.22
CA ALA A 239 8.98 33.89 -0.33
C ALA A 239 10.22 33.92 0.55
N SER A 240 10.09 33.67 1.86
CA SER A 240 11.20 33.65 2.83
C SER A 240 11.89 32.29 2.98
N SER A 241 11.43 31.27 2.28
CA SER A 241 12.07 29.95 2.31
C SER A 241 13.33 29.93 1.44
N PRO A 242 14.45 29.29 1.90
CA PRO A 242 15.68 29.22 1.11
C PRO A 242 15.44 28.56 -0.23
N ALA A 243 16.14 29.06 -1.26
CA ALA A 243 15.99 28.62 -2.66
C ALA A 243 16.00 27.09 -2.78
N ARG A 244 14.88 26.55 -3.18
CA ARG A 244 14.69 25.12 -3.37
C ARG A 244 15.43 24.69 -4.62
N GLY A 245 16.34 23.70 -4.50
CA GLY A 245 16.99 23.07 -5.65
C GLY A 245 15.94 22.70 -6.73
N LYS A 246 16.33 22.72 -8.01
CA LYS A 246 15.45 22.37 -9.12
C LYS A 246 14.92 20.94 -8.90
N MET A 247 13.67 20.82 -8.48
CA MET A 247 12.95 19.54 -8.58
C MET A 247 12.77 19.20 -10.07
N PRO A 248 12.77 17.90 -10.41
CA PRO A 248 12.15 17.50 -11.66
C PRO A 248 10.78 18.17 -11.71
N ARG A 249 10.45 18.84 -12.80
CA ARG A 249 9.14 19.50 -12.93
C ARG A 249 8.10 18.40 -13.01
N LEU A 250 7.35 18.21 -11.92
CA LEU A 250 6.07 17.54 -11.98
C LEU A 250 5.24 18.26 -13.05
N ASP A 251 4.62 17.51 -13.94
CA ASP A 251 3.62 18.09 -14.82
C ASP A 251 2.41 18.47 -13.96
N MET A 252 2.23 19.75 -13.74
CA MET A 252 1.10 20.28 -12.96
C MET A 252 0.00 20.83 -13.87
N ASN A 253 0.10 20.63 -15.18
CA ASN A 253 -0.89 21.10 -16.11
C ASN A 253 -2.00 20.06 -16.27
N PRO A 254 -3.25 20.42 -15.99
CA PRO A 254 -4.38 19.52 -16.16
C PRO A 254 -4.53 19.01 -17.59
N THR A 255 -4.96 17.78 -17.72
CA THR A 255 -5.01 17.09 -19.04
C THR A 255 -6.29 17.34 -19.82
N GLY A 256 -7.36 17.82 -19.20
CA GLY A 256 -8.67 17.95 -19.83
C GLY A 256 -9.33 16.59 -20.14
N LYS A 257 -8.99 15.54 -19.39
CA LYS A 257 -9.49 14.18 -19.58
C LYS A 257 -10.03 13.60 -18.28
N ASP A 258 -10.80 12.52 -18.39
CA ASP A 258 -11.13 11.67 -17.27
C ASP A 258 -9.93 10.78 -16.91
N GLU A 259 -9.35 11.01 -15.73
CA GLU A 259 -8.20 10.26 -15.23
C GLU A 259 -8.65 9.14 -14.25
N PRO A 260 -8.00 7.95 -14.29
CA PRO A 260 -8.32 6.87 -13.38
C PRO A 260 -8.02 7.24 -11.91
N VAL A 261 -9.00 7.01 -11.03
CA VAL A 261 -8.87 7.31 -9.60
C VAL A 261 -8.90 6.03 -8.75
N LEU A 262 -9.81 5.10 -9.09
CA LEU A 262 -9.94 3.80 -8.42
C LEU A 262 -9.87 2.70 -9.46
N TRP A 263 -9.11 1.64 -9.14
CA TRP A 263 -9.05 0.46 -10.02
C TRP A 263 -8.74 -0.82 -9.27
N THR A 264 -8.99 -1.93 -9.94
CA THR A 264 -8.62 -3.27 -9.49
C THR A 264 -7.72 -3.98 -10.49
N VAL A 265 -6.97 -4.95 -10.01
CA VAL A 265 -6.09 -5.81 -10.80
C VAL A 265 -6.24 -7.25 -10.35
N GLN A 266 -6.30 -8.16 -11.30
CA GLN A 266 -6.09 -9.58 -11.05
C GLN A 266 -4.63 -9.93 -11.33
N TYR A 267 -3.88 -10.34 -10.30
CA TYR A 267 -2.49 -10.77 -10.44
C TYR A 267 -2.32 -12.20 -9.93
N GLY A 268 -2.13 -13.15 -10.85
CA GLY A 268 -2.22 -14.56 -10.53
C GLY A 268 -3.60 -14.93 -9.98
N LYS A 269 -3.67 -15.48 -8.78
CA LYS A 269 -4.91 -15.73 -8.04
C LYS A 269 -5.30 -14.60 -7.11
N GLY A 270 -4.43 -13.61 -6.92
CA GLY A 270 -4.60 -12.51 -5.99
C GLY A 270 -5.35 -11.32 -6.58
N ARG A 271 -5.73 -10.41 -5.71
CA ARG A 271 -6.55 -9.24 -6.02
C ARG A 271 -5.86 -7.98 -5.53
N THR A 272 -5.75 -7.00 -6.39
CA THR A 272 -5.27 -5.67 -6.00
C THR A 272 -6.41 -4.65 -6.12
N PHE A 273 -6.55 -3.81 -5.12
CA PHE A 273 -7.30 -2.56 -5.19
C PHE A 273 -6.33 -1.39 -5.07
N TYR A 274 -6.57 -0.36 -5.85
CA TYR A 274 -5.79 0.87 -5.76
C TYR A 274 -6.70 2.10 -5.71
N THR A 275 -6.30 3.07 -4.87
CA THR A 275 -6.88 4.41 -4.83
C THR A 275 -5.80 5.46 -5.05
N ALA A 276 -6.00 6.33 -6.05
CA ALA A 276 -5.14 7.49 -6.27
C ALA A 276 -5.38 8.61 -5.25
N LEU A 277 -6.47 8.51 -4.47
CA LEU A 277 -6.79 9.44 -3.39
C LEU A 277 -5.98 9.13 -2.13
N GLY A 278 -5.86 10.11 -1.22
CA GLY A 278 -5.29 9.91 0.09
C GLY A 278 -3.97 10.64 0.33
N HIS A 279 -3.82 11.85 -0.24
CA HIS A 279 -2.63 12.69 -0.08
C HIS A 279 -2.29 12.96 1.40
N ASP A 280 -3.30 13.23 2.22
CA ASP A 280 -3.15 13.52 3.64
C ASP A 280 -4.37 13.06 4.47
N VAL A 281 -4.30 13.28 5.78
CA VAL A 281 -5.38 12.96 6.72
C VAL A 281 -6.71 13.59 6.28
N LYS A 282 -6.70 14.85 5.86
CA LYS A 282 -7.91 15.58 5.47
C LYS A 282 -8.57 14.95 4.23
N ALA A 283 -7.78 14.55 3.24
CA ALA A 283 -8.27 13.83 2.07
C ALA A 283 -8.83 12.45 2.45
N MET A 284 -8.16 11.74 3.36
CA MET A 284 -8.56 10.41 3.83
C MET A 284 -9.80 10.41 4.74
N GLU A 285 -10.10 11.54 5.41
CA GLU A 285 -11.32 11.73 6.21
C GLU A 285 -12.56 11.98 5.35
N MET A 286 -12.42 12.27 4.07
CA MET A 286 -13.55 12.40 3.16
C MET A 286 -14.34 11.08 3.07
N PRO A 287 -15.68 11.10 3.20
CA PRO A 287 -16.49 9.88 3.25
C PRO A 287 -16.30 8.97 2.03
N GLY A 288 -16.09 9.55 0.86
CA GLY A 288 -15.85 8.79 -0.38
C GLY A 288 -14.55 7.97 -0.31
N PHE A 289 -13.45 8.58 0.16
CA PHE A 289 -12.20 7.87 0.40
C PHE A 289 -12.38 6.78 1.45
N ALA A 290 -12.88 7.13 2.65
CA ALA A 290 -13.00 6.19 3.75
C ALA A 290 -13.82 4.95 3.38
N THR A 291 -14.96 5.16 2.69
CA THR A 291 -15.83 4.08 2.24
C THR A 291 -15.16 3.19 1.20
N THR A 292 -14.61 3.76 0.14
CA THR A 292 -13.98 3.00 -0.96
C THR A 292 -12.71 2.29 -0.51
N PHE A 293 -11.91 2.90 0.36
CA PHE A 293 -10.73 2.28 0.95
C PHE A 293 -11.10 1.04 1.77
N VAL A 294 -12.04 1.17 2.71
CA VAL A 294 -12.45 0.03 3.56
C VAL A 294 -12.98 -1.12 2.70
N ARG A 295 -13.87 -0.83 1.74
CA ARG A 295 -14.43 -1.84 0.83
C ARG A 295 -13.36 -2.47 -0.08
N GLY A 296 -12.42 -1.66 -0.58
CA GLY A 296 -11.30 -2.13 -1.38
C GLY A 296 -10.37 -3.07 -0.62
N VAL A 297 -10.04 -2.75 0.65
CA VAL A 297 -9.25 -3.63 1.51
C VAL A 297 -10.00 -4.92 1.83
N GLU A 298 -11.31 -4.83 2.10
CA GLU A 298 -12.14 -6.00 2.37
C GLU A 298 -12.21 -6.94 1.15
N TRP A 299 -12.47 -6.38 -0.03
CA TRP A 299 -12.51 -7.14 -1.28
C TRP A 299 -11.16 -7.77 -1.60
N ALA A 300 -10.07 -7.01 -1.49
CA ALA A 300 -8.73 -7.54 -1.77
C ALA A 300 -8.40 -8.71 -0.84
N GLY A 301 -8.71 -8.59 0.45
CA GLY A 301 -8.38 -9.61 1.46
C GLY A 301 -9.29 -10.83 1.45
N SER A 302 -10.58 -10.67 1.13
CA SER A 302 -11.59 -11.73 1.25
C SER A 302 -12.24 -12.17 -0.06
N GLY A 303 -12.18 -11.33 -1.11
CA GLY A 303 -12.91 -11.51 -2.37
C GLY A 303 -14.37 -11.04 -2.33
N THR A 304 -14.83 -10.50 -1.20
CA THR A 304 -16.21 -10.03 -0.99
C THR A 304 -16.23 -8.69 -0.28
N VAL A 305 -17.35 -7.97 -0.35
CA VAL A 305 -17.64 -6.76 0.43
C VAL A 305 -18.96 -6.98 1.16
N LYS A 306 -19.00 -6.62 2.46
CA LYS A 306 -20.17 -6.75 3.34
C LYS A 306 -20.82 -5.40 3.60
#